data_1f3782f0dbc60126c098d1b9dc5dbdec
#
_entry.id   1f3782f0dbc60126c098d1b9dc5dbdec
#
_cell.length_a   1.000
_cell.length_b   1.000
_cell.length_c   1.000
_cell.angle_alpha   90.00
_cell.angle_beta   90.00
_cell.angle_gamma   90.00
#
_symmetry.space_group_name_H-M   'P 1'
#
loop_
_entity.id
_entity.type
_entity.pdbx_description
1 polymer ?
#
loop_
_entity_poly.entity_id
_entity_poly.type
_entity_poly.pdbx_seq_one_letter_code
_entity_poly.pdbx_strand_id
1 'polypeptide(L)'
;MSFRKERATDEVTTPVVAHAEKIEVGGLIPSFSLPAVNVRGNVSPWDYKQHKNLVLILIRDPGCESCLRLLRELAARYEEYRQLNAEILVAISSDLEQLSKLQNELNLPFPLLSDFDGGVLDSYAEEGADTRPEFGVLITDRWGALFSKTISSEMKNLPGEGEIRDWLSFIEIQCSECFPPEPWPGD
;
A
#
# COMPACT_ATOMS: atom_id res chain seq x y z
N MET A 1 -30.69 45.91 2.73
CA MET A 1 -30.37 44.60 3.33
C MET A 1 -29.66 43.79 2.26
N SER A 2 -28.34 43.70 2.36
CA SER A 2 -27.49 43.08 1.32
C SER A 2 -26.95 41.77 1.86
N PHE A 3 -27.42 40.66 1.30
CA PHE A 3 -26.92 39.31 1.69
C PHE A 3 -25.59 39.04 0.97
N ARG A 4 -24.54 39.03 1.72
CA ARG A 4 -23.20 38.58 1.28
C ARG A 4 -23.19 37.05 1.23
N LYS A 5 -23.03 36.51 0.03
CA LYS A 5 -22.86 35.07 -0.22
C LYS A 5 -21.43 34.71 0.05
N GLU A 6 -21.17 34.07 1.18
CA GLU A 6 -19.88 33.45 1.47
C GLU A 6 -19.65 32.26 0.55
N ARG A 7 -18.56 32.33 -0.21
CA ARG A 7 -18.05 31.19 -1.01
C ARG A 7 -17.25 30.31 -0.06
N ALA A 8 -17.73 29.09 0.15
CA ALA A 8 -16.92 28.02 0.72
C ALA A 8 -15.77 27.74 -0.26
N THR A 9 -14.55 27.95 0.20
CA THR A 9 -13.34 27.50 -0.49
C THR A 9 -13.15 26.03 -0.17
N ASP A 10 -13.33 25.16 -1.17
CA ASP A 10 -12.89 23.77 -1.12
C ASP A 10 -11.36 23.79 -0.98
N GLU A 11 -10.89 23.52 0.21
CA GLU A 11 -9.49 23.29 0.50
C GLU A 11 -9.11 21.90 -0.04
N VAL A 12 -8.52 21.89 -1.24
CA VAL A 12 -7.87 20.71 -1.79
C VAL A 12 -6.68 20.40 -0.87
N THR A 13 -6.87 19.46 0.03
CA THR A 13 -5.79 18.96 0.89
C THR A 13 -4.80 18.19 0.01
N THR A 14 -3.70 18.83 -0.33
CA THR A 14 -2.56 18.19 -0.98
C THR A 14 -2.05 17.09 -0.07
N PRO A 15 -1.83 15.84 -0.54
CA PRO A 15 -1.28 14.78 0.29
C PRO A 15 0.11 15.20 0.77
N VAL A 16 0.30 15.26 2.09
CA VAL A 16 1.61 15.49 2.70
C VAL A 16 2.39 14.18 2.59
N VAL A 17 3.18 14.07 1.53
CA VAL A 17 4.20 13.04 1.45
C VAL A 17 5.37 13.52 2.30
N ALA A 18 5.59 12.92 3.46
CA ALA A 18 6.77 13.15 4.27
C ALA A 18 8.01 12.78 3.43
N HIS A 19 9.02 13.64 3.39
CA HIS A 19 10.26 13.39 2.66
C HIS A 19 10.86 12.06 3.13
N ALA A 20 11.11 11.17 2.17
CA ALA A 20 11.50 9.80 2.41
C ALA A 20 12.90 9.75 3.02
N GLU A 21 13.00 9.48 4.31
CA GLU A 21 14.17 8.81 4.85
C GLU A 21 14.29 7.45 4.16
N LYS A 22 15.52 7.00 3.89
CA LYS A 22 15.77 5.72 3.24
C LYS A 22 15.06 4.61 3.99
N ILE A 23 14.06 4.00 3.37
CA ILE A 23 13.26 2.95 3.99
C ILE A 23 14.07 1.66 3.96
N GLU A 24 14.57 1.26 5.11
CA GLU A 24 15.34 0.02 5.31
C GLU A 24 14.49 -1.06 5.99
N VAL A 25 14.87 -2.33 5.77
CA VAL A 25 14.26 -3.44 6.50
C VAL A 25 14.47 -3.25 8.00
N GLY A 26 13.41 -3.45 8.78
CA GLY A 26 13.35 -3.17 10.22
C GLY A 26 12.85 -1.76 10.56
N GLY A 27 12.91 -0.81 9.64
CA GLY A 27 12.35 0.54 9.82
C GLY A 27 10.83 0.58 9.61
N LEU A 28 10.20 1.64 10.10
CA LEU A 28 8.78 1.87 9.87
C LEU A 28 8.53 2.35 8.44
N ILE A 29 7.46 1.87 7.81
CA ILE A 29 7.07 2.40 6.51
C ILE A 29 6.47 3.81 6.66
N PRO A 30 6.77 4.74 5.73
CA PRO A 30 6.12 6.05 5.69
C PRO A 30 4.61 5.93 5.60
N SER A 31 3.91 6.85 6.26
CA SER A 31 2.46 6.95 6.14
C SER A 31 2.10 7.72 4.87
N PHE A 32 1.02 7.28 4.25
CA PHE A 32 0.32 8.02 3.22
C PHE A 32 -1.19 7.87 3.44
N SER A 33 -2.00 8.67 2.76
CA SER A 33 -3.45 8.58 2.85
C SER A 33 -4.03 8.82 1.47
N LEU A 34 -4.64 7.79 0.88
CA LEU A 34 -5.17 7.79 -0.48
C LEU A 34 -6.67 7.46 -0.49
N PRO A 35 -7.44 8.06 -1.41
CA PRO A 35 -8.82 7.67 -1.63
C PRO A 35 -8.88 6.22 -2.13
N ALA A 36 -9.88 5.46 -1.67
CA ALA A 36 -9.99 4.04 -1.96
C ALA A 36 -11.36 3.66 -2.52
N VAL A 37 -11.39 2.59 -3.30
CA VAL A 37 -12.62 1.95 -3.76
C VAL A 37 -13.06 0.91 -2.73
N ASN A 38 -14.37 0.73 -2.55
CA ASN A 38 -15.02 -0.16 -1.59
C ASN A 38 -14.88 0.24 -0.11
N VAL A 39 -14.22 1.34 0.19
CA VAL A 39 -14.09 1.90 1.53
C VAL A 39 -14.55 3.35 1.51
N ARG A 40 -15.15 3.82 2.59
CA ARG A 40 -15.53 5.24 2.68
C ARG A 40 -14.33 6.07 3.13
N GLY A 41 -13.97 7.06 2.33
CA GLY A 41 -12.88 7.99 2.64
C GLY A 41 -11.51 7.49 2.16
N ASN A 42 -10.47 8.02 2.78
CA ASN A 42 -9.11 7.64 2.49
C ASN A 42 -8.69 6.44 3.34
N VAL A 43 -7.73 5.69 2.82
CA VAL A 43 -7.09 4.56 3.51
C VAL A 43 -5.60 4.85 3.65
N SER A 44 -5.07 4.54 4.81
CA SER A 44 -3.66 4.65 5.17
C SER A 44 -3.13 3.29 5.66
N PRO A 45 -1.86 2.94 5.42
CA PRO A 45 -1.24 1.79 6.08
C PRO A 45 -1.37 1.84 7.61
N TRP A 46 -1.41 3.03 8.18
CA TRP A 46 -1.51 3.23 9.63
C TRP A 46 -2.88 2.92 10.22
N ASP A 47 -3.93 2.82 9.41
CA ASP A 47 -5.25 2.36 9.85
C ASP A 47 -5.23 0.88 10.31
N TYR A 48 -4.24 0.12 9.85
CA TYR A 48 -4.04 -1.30 10.17
C TYR A 48 -2.98 -1.55 11.24
N LYS A 49 -2.25 -0.49 11.63
CA LYS A 49 -1.19 -0.56 12.63
C LYS A 49 -1.74 -1.07 13.96
N GLN A 50 -0.97 -1.95 14.62
CA GLN A 50 -1.32 -2.70 15.83
C GLN A 50 -2.39 -3.79 15.63
N HIS A 51 -2.95 -3.92 14.43
CA HIS A 51 -4.04 -4.85 14.16
C HIS A 51 -3.69 -5.91 13.12
N LYS A 52 -2.98 -5.52 12.05
CA LYS A 52 -2.73 -6.39 10.90
C LYS A 52 -1.31 -6.26 10.39
N ASN A 53 -0.72 -7.38 9.97
CA ASN A 53 0.40 -7.35 9.03
C ASN A 53 -0.08 -6.76 7.70
N LEU A 54 0.79 -6.12 6.93
CA LEU A 54 0.39 -5.55 5.65
C LEU A 54 1.20 -6.10 4.49
N VAL A 55 0.49 -6.35 3.40
CA VAL A 55 1.05 -6.48 2.05
C VAL A 55 0.65 -5.24 1.28
N LEU A 56 1.60 -4.37 1.02
CA LEU A 56 1.39 -3.18 0.21
C LEU A 56 1.91 -3.44 -1.20
N ILE A 57 1.02 -3.35 -2.19
CA ILE A 57 1.33 -3.54 -3.61
C ILE A 57 1.17 -2.19 -4.30
N LEU A 58 2.19 -1.78 -5.03
CA LEU A 58 2.24 -0.53 -5.75
C LEU A 58 2.35 -0.82 -7.25
N ILE A 59 1.47 -0.25 -8.05
CA ILE A 59 1.38 -0.50 -9.50
C ILE A 59 1.23 0.84 -10.22
N ARG A 60 2.13 1.12 -11.18
CA ARG A 60 2.03 2.33 -11.98
C ARG A 60 1.08 2.16 -13.17
N ASP A 61 1.18 1.08 -13.89
CA ASP A 61 0.32 0.81 -15.06
C ASP A 61 -0.89 -0.07 -14.67
N PRO A 62 -2.12 0.51 -14.63
CA PRO A 62 -3.32 -0.26 -14.34
C PRO A 62 -3.65 -1.33 -15.39
N GLY A 63 -3.07 -1.24 -16.61
CA GLY A 63 -3.23 -2.22 -17.68
C GLY A 63 -2.23 -3.37 -17.67
N CYS A 64 -1.32 -3.41 -16.71
CA CYS A 64 -0.31 -4.46 -16.58
C CYS A 64 -0.93 -5.85 -16.38
N GLU A 65 -1.00 -6.70 -17.41
CA GLU A 65 -1.63 -8.02 -17.36
C GLU A 65 -0.99 -8.95 -16.30
N SER A 66 0.32 -8.89 -16.12
CA SER A 66 1.01 -9.66 -15.08
C SER A 66 0.65 -9.21 -13.68
N CYS A 67 0.41 -7.92 -13.48
CA CYS A 67 -0.08 -7.37 -12.21
C CYS A 67 -1.51 -7.84 -11.93
N LEU A 68 -2.38 -7.76 -12.94
CA LEU A 68 -3.76 -8.24 -12.80
C LEU A 68 -3.83 -9.73 -12.48
N ARG A 69 -2.91 -10.52 -13.02
CA ARG A 69 -2.78 -11.94 -12.66
C ARG A 69 -2.39 -12.11 -11.20
N LEU A 70 -1.37 -11.37 -10.70
CA LEU A 70 -1.01 -11.40 -9.29
C LEU A 70 -2.18 -11.02 -8.39
N LEU A 71 -2.94 -9.96 -8.74
CA LEU A 71 -4.11 -9.55 -7.97
C LEU A 71 -5.18 -10.63 -7.90
N ARG A 72 -5.42 -11.38 -9.00
CA ARG A 72 -6.34 -12.53 -9.03
C ARG A 72 -5.85 -13.68 -8.14
N GLU A 73 -4.54 -13.97 -8.14
CA GLU A 73 -3.95 -15.01 -7.30
C GLU A 73 -4.09 -14.65 -5.81
N LEU A 74 -3.81 -13.40 -5.44
CA LEU A 74 -4.01 -12.88 -4.09
C LEU A 74 -5.48 -12.93 -3.67
N ALA A 75 -6.39 -12.53 -4.55
CA ALA A 75 -7.83 -12.56 -4.27
C ALA A 75 -8.34 -13.99 -4.05
N ALA A 76 -7.85 -14.94 -4.84
CA ALA A 76 -8.23 -16.36 -4.70
C ALA A 76 -7.80 -16.97 -3.36
N ARG A 77 -6.78 -16.41 -2.73
CA ARG A 77 -6.23 -16.88 -1.45
C ARG A 77 -6.42 -15.90 -0.30
N TYR A 78 -7.26 -14.90 -0.46
CA TYR A 78 -7.41 -13.82 0.52
C TYR A 78 -7.75 -14.31 1.93
N GLU A 79 -8.51 -15.39 2.06
CA GLU A 79 -8.83 -15.98 3.37
C GLU A 79 -7.57 -16.56 4.06
N GLU A 80 -6.59 -17.08 3.31
CA GLU A 80 -5.32 -17.53 3.87
C GLU A 80 -4.52 -16.33 4.43
N TYR A 81 -4.56 -15.17 3.76
CA TYR A 81 -3.95 -13.93 4.26
C TYR A 81 -4.61 -13.46 5.56
N ARG A 82 -5.92 -13.54 5.64
CA ARG A 82 -6.66 -13.22 6.88
C ARG A 82 -6.29 -14.13 8.05
N GLN A 83 -6.06 -15.42 7.79
CA GLN A 83 -5.57 -16.38 8.79
C GLN A 83 -4.15 -16.05 9.28
N LEU A 84 -3.33 -15.43 8.43
CA LEU A 84 -2.01 -14.88 8.78
C LEU A 84 -2.11 -13.46 9.36
N ASN A 85 -3.28 -13.07 9.84
CA ASN A 85 -3.54 -11.76 10.40
C ASN A 85 -3.08 -10.60 9.50
N ALA A 86 -3.15 -10.78 8.20
CA ALA A 86 -2.69 -9.82 7.20
C ALA A 86 -3.83 -9.13 6.47
N GLU A 87 -3.54 -7.92 5.98
CA GLU A 87 -4.37 -7.20 5.03
C GLU A 87 -3.57 -6.87 3.77
N ILE A 88 -4.26 -6.76 2.64
CA ILE A 88 -3.66 -6.40 1.36
C ILE A 88 -4.14 -5.02 0.97
N LEU A 89 -3.22 -4.10 0.73
CA LEU A 89 -3.49 -2.78 0.18
C LEU A 89 -2.84 -2.66 -1.19
N VAL A 90 -3.61 -2.23 -2.18
CA VAL A 90 -3.10 -2.06 -3.55
C VAL A 90 -3.26 -0.61 -3.98
N ALA A 91 -2.16 0.11 -4.14
CA ALA A 91 -2.16 1.47 -4.68
C ALA A 91 -1.79 1.42 -6.17
N ILE A 92 -2.65 1.99 -7.01
CA ILE A 92 -2.49 1.99 -8.47
C ILE A 92 -2.54 3.43 -8.98
N SER A 93 -1.64 3.78 -9.89
CA SER A 93 -1.64 5.11 -10.53
C SER A 93 -2.80 5.25 -11.53
N SER A 94 -3.99 5.45 -10.98
CA SER A 94 -5.24 5.54 -11.72
C SER A 94 -6.29 6.32 -10.92
N ASP A 95 -7.32 6.80 -11.59
CA ASP A 95 -8.46 7.46 -10.94
C ASP A 95 -9.44 6.44 -10.32
N LEU A 96 -10.29 6.93 -9.42
CA LEU A 96 -11.27 6.08 -8.71
C LEU A 96 -12.30 5.42 -9.63
N GLU A 97 -12.63 6.02 -10.77
CA GLU A 97 -13.60 5.46 -11.70
C GLU A 97 -13.03 4.21 -12.39
N GLN A 98 -11.78 4.28 -12.85
CA GLN A 98 -11.07 3.14 -13.45
C GLN A 98 -10.84 2.05 -12.42
N LEU A 99 -10.42 2.40 -11.19
CA LEU A 99 -10.24 1.45 -10.10
C LEU A 99 -11.55 0.76 -9.70
N SER A 100 -12.67 1.49 -9.70
CA SER A 100 -13.98 0.90 -9.43
C SER A 100 -14.39 -0.14 -10.49
N LYS A 101 -14.09 0.13 -11.76
CA LYS A 101 -14.31 -0.85 -12.84
C LYS A 101 -13.43 -2.09 -12.64
N LEU A 102 -12.13 -1.87 -12.39
CA LEU A 102 -11.18 -2.94 -12.15
C LEU A 102 -11.56 -3.81 -10.95
N GLN A 103 -11.95 -3.18 -9.84
CA GLN A 103 -12.42 -3.86 -8.63
C GLN A 103 -13.59 -4.80 -8.92
N ASN A 104 -14.58 -4.31 -9.69
CA ASN A 104 -15.77 -5.08 -10.03
C ASN A 104 -15.44 -6.21 -11.02
N GLU A 105 -14.61 -5.94 -12.03
CA GLU A 105 -14.23 -6.94 -13.04
C GLU A 105 -13.45 -8.11 -12.44
N LEU A 106 -12.55 -7.83 -11.49
CA LEU A 106 -11.73 -8.85 -10.84
C LEU A 106 -12.34 -9.38 -9.54
N ASN A 107 -13.43 -8.79 -9.07
CA ASN A 107 -14.09 -9.12 -7.79
C ASN A 107 -13.06 -9.19 -6.63
N LEU A 108 -12.23 -8.16 -6.49
CA LEU A 108 -11.17 -8.12 -5.48
C LEU A 108 -11.75 -7.90 -4.08
N PRO A 109 -11.36 -8.71 -3.07
CA PRO A 109 -11.88 -8.60 -1.71
C PRO A 109 -11.18 -7.52 -0.86
N PHE A 110 -10.08 -6.96 -1.34
CA PHE A 110 -9.26 -5.95 -0.66
C PHE A 110 -9.40 -4.57 -1.34
N PRO A 111 -9.10 -3.46 -0.62
CA PRO A 111 -9.25 -2.12 -1.17
C PRO A 111 -8.21 -1.80 -2.27
N LEU A 112 -8.68 -1.12 -3.32
CA LEU A 112 -7.81 -0.46 -4.29
C LEU A 112 -7.74 1.04 -3.97
N LEU A 113 -6.52 1.58 -3.89
CA LEU A 113 -6.22 2.95 -3.56
C LEU A 113 -5.78 3.72 -4.82
N SER A 114 -6.29 4.93 -4.99
CA SER A 114 -5.95 5.80 -6.11
C SER A 114 -4.68 6.61 -5.78
N ASP A 115 -3.54 6.15 -6.28
CA ASP A 115 -2.28 6.90 -6.30
C ASP A 115 -2.14 7.57 -7.69
N PHE A 116 -3.04 8.51 -7.99
CA PHE A 116 -3.29 9.03 -9.34
C PHE A 116 -2.03 9.53 -10.05
N ASP A 117 -1.12 10.18 -9.33
CA ASP A 117 0.14 10.72 -9.85
C ASP A 117 1.34 9.79 -9.65
N GLY A 118 1.15 8.65 -8.97
CA GLY A 118 2.19 7.67 -8.68
C GLY A 118 3.19 8.13 -7.61
N GLY A 119 2.81 9.13 -6.82
CA GLY A 119 3.68 9.73 -5.81
C GLY A 119 4.06 8.78 -4.69
N VAL A 120 3.17 7.86 -4.32
CA VAL A 120 3.46 6.86 -3.29
C VAL A 120 4.55 5.90 -3.77
N LEU A 121 4.41 5.34 -4.99
CA LEU A 121 5.45 4.45 -5.54
C LEU A 121 6.80 5.17 -5.66
N ASP A 122 6.81 6.42 -6.12
CA ASP A 122 8.03 7.22 -6.23
C ASP A 122 8.68 7.48 -4.86
N SER A 123 7.89 7.66 -3.79
CA SER A 123 8.40 7.89 -2.43
C SER A 123 9.09 6.66 -1.82
N TYR A 124 8.80 5.47 -2.32
CA TYR A 124 9.45 4.22 -1.89
C TYR A 124 10.64 3.82 -2.76
N ALA A 125 10.84 4.50 -3.89
CA ALA A 125 11.99 4.27 -4.76
C ALA A 125 13.31 4.73 -4.11
N GLU A 126 14.40 4.14 -4.55
CA GLU A 126 15.74 4.60 -4.13
C GLU A 126 16.12 5.86 -4.88
N GLU A 127 16.74 6.81 -4.18
CA GLU A 127 17.31 8.00 -4.81
C GLU A 127 18.42 7.61 -5.79
N GLY A 128 18.36 8.14 -7.01
CA GLY A 128 19.38 7.87 -8.04
C GLY A 128 19.21 6.55 -8.78
N ALA A 129 18.06 5.89 -8.68
CA ALA A 129 17.76 4.75 -9.52
C ALA A 129 17.80 5.14 -11.01
N ASP A 130 18.51 4.37 -11.85
CA ASP A 130 18.64 4.64 -13.29
C ASP A 130 17.30 4.59 -14.05
N THR A 131 16.31 3.90 -13.50
CA THR A 131 14.98 3.72 -14.08
C THR A 131 13.89 4.04 -13.08
N ARG A 132 12.82 4.69 -13.55
CA ARG A 132 11.63 4.94 -12.74
C ARG A 132 10.97 3.60 -12.39
N PRO A 133 10.58 3.39 -11.12
CA PRO A 133 9.91 2.16 -10.72
C PRO A 133 8.50 2.10 -11.31
N GLU A 134 8.12 0.89 -11.72
CA GLU A 134 6.78 0.59 -12.22
C GLU A 134 5.97 -0.21 -11.20
N PHE A 135 6.66 -0.92 -10.30
CA PHE A 135 6.05 -1.85 -9.37
C PHE A 135 6.75 -1.83 -8.00
N GLY A 136 5.95 -2.11 -6.96
CA GLY A 136 6.47 -2.31 -5.62
C GLY A 136 5.67 -3.36 -4.85
N VAL A 137 6.37 -4.15 -4.04
CA VAL A 137 5.76 -5.02 -3.02
C VAL A 137 6.52 -4.78 -1.72
N LEU A 138 5.78 -4.41 -0.69
CA LEU A 138 6.31 -4.24 0.66
C LEU A 138 5.50 -5.11 1.62
N ILE A 139 6.19 -5.74 2.56
CA ILE A 139 5.56 -6.59 3.57
C ILE A 139 6.00 -6.07 4.93
N THR A 140 5.03 -5.78 5.79
CA THR A 140 5.27 -5.28 7.14
C THR A 140 4.60 -6.16 8.17
N ASP A 141 5.11 -6.09 9.39
CA ASP A 141 4.39 -6.63 10.54
C ASP A 141 3.23 -5.70 10.96
N ARG A 142 2.50 -6.13 11.98
CA ARG A 142 1.38 -5.37 12.58
C ARG A 142 1.81 -4.03 13.19
N TRP A 143 3.10 -3.83 13.45
CA TRP A 143 3.63 -2.59 13.98
C TRP A 143 4.02 -1.59 12.89
N GLY A 144 4.02 -2.03 11.63
CA GLY A 144 4.43 -1.26 10.46
C GLY A 144 5.92 -1.33 10.20
N ALA A 145 6.65 -2.24 10.87
CA ALA A 145 8.06 -2.50 10.58
C ALA A 145 8.20 -3.28 9.28
N LEU A 146 9.09 -2.84 8.40
CA LEU A 146 9.32 -3.43 7.09
C LEU A 146 10.13 -4.73 7.19
N PHE A 147 9.60 -5.83 6.69
CA PHE A 147 10.28 -7.13 6.61
C PHE A 147 10.81 -7.43 5.21
N SER A 148 10.09 -7.02 4.18
CA SER A 148 10.52 -7.19 2.80
C SER A 148 10.11 -5.98 1.95
N LYS A 149 11.01 -5.56 1.06
CA LYS A 149 10.79 -4.49 0.11
C LYS A 149 11.37 -4.90 -1.24
N THR A 150 10.55 -4.92 -2.26
CA THR A 150 10.96 -5.07 -3.64
C THR A 150 10.35 -3.95 -4.47
N ILE A 151 11.16 -3.08 -5.02
CA ILE A 151 10.76 -2.02 -5.94
C ILE A 151 11.49 -2.27 -7.27
N SER A 152 10.77 -2.29 -8.38
CA SER A 152 11.34 -2.65 -9.68
C SER A 152 10.62 -1.97 -10.84
N SER A 153 11.33 -1.80 -11.94
CA SER A 153 10.76 -1.48 -13.26
C SER A 153 10.23 -2.71 -14.02
N GLU A 154 10.51 -3.92 -13.51
CA GLU A 154 10.12 -5.18 -14.16
C GLU A 154 9.34 -6.07 -13.20
N MET A 155 8.15 -6.50 -13.62
CA MET A 155 7.26 -7.36 -12.84
C MET A 155 7.90 -8.71 -12.43
N LYS A 156 8.78 -9.25 -13.27
CA LYS A 156 9.45 -10.54 -13.00
C LYS A 156 10.33 -10.54 -11.75
N ASN A 157 10.73 -9.36 -11.27
CA ASN A 157 11.57 -9.20 -10.10
C ASN A 157 10.76 -9.11 -8.79
N LEU A 158 9.42 -9.01 -8.88
CA LEU A 158 8.57 -8.97 -7.72
C LEU A 158 8.36 -10.38 -7.14
N PRO A 159 8.15 -10.47 -5.81
CA PRO A 159 7.78 -11.72 -5.19
C PRO A 159 6.43 -12.21 -5.74
N GLY A 160 6.33 -13.50 -6.00
CA GLY A 160 5.06 -14.16 -6.33
C GLY A 160 4.18 -14.35 -5.09
N GLU A 161 2.93 -14.74 -5.31
CA GLU A 161 1.93 -14.96 -4.24
C GLU A 161 2.46 -15.87 -3.13
N GLY A 162 3.09 -16.98 -3.49
CA GLY A 162 3.65 -17.93 -2.52
C GLY A 162 4.74 -17.32 -1.65
N GLU A 163 5.65 -16.55 -2.23
CA GLU A 163 6.73 -15.89 -1.49
C GLU A 163 6.19 -14.81 -0.52
N ILE A 164 5.18 -14.05 -0.94
CA ILE A 164 4.50 -13.07 -0.07
C ILE A 164 3.92 -13.78 1.15
N ARG A 165 3.27 -14.90 0.95
CA ARG A 165 2.66 -15.69 2.04
C ARG A 165 3.70 -16.33 2.96
N ASP A 166 4.83 -16.77 2.41
CA ASP A 166 5.95 -17.30 3.21
C ASP A 166 6.52 -16.22 4.13
N TRP A 167 6.66 -14.98 3.67
CA TRP A 167 7.05 -13.85 4.51
C TRP A 167 6.05 -13.59 5.64
N LEU A 168 4.75 -13.59 5.36
CA LEU A 168 3.72 -13.41 6.38
C LEU A 168 3.73 -14.55 7.41
N SER A 169 3.91 -15.79 6.95
CA SER A 169 4.05 -16.95 7.83
C SER A 169 5.26 -16.80 8.76
N PHE A 170 6.37 -16.31 8.22
CA PHE A 170 7.57 -16.02 9.02
C PHE A 170 7.31 -14.92 10.06
N ILE A 171 6.60 -13.86 9.71
CA ILE A 171 6.24 -12.77 10.64
C ILE A 171 5.35 -13.30 11.77
N GLU A 172 4.35 -14.12 11.46
CA GLU A 172 3.40 -14.64 12.47
C GLU A 172 4.04 -15.59 13.50
N ILE A 173 5.12 -16.29 13.16
CA ILE A 173 5.83 -17.14 14.13
C ILE A 173 6.79 -16.36 15.03
N GLN A 174 7.04 -15.06 14.72
CA GLN A 174 7.91 -14.23 15.57
C GLN A 174 7.13 -13.73 16.79
N CYS A 175 7.83 -13.71 17.94
CA CYS A 175 7.28 -13.11 19.14
C CYS A 175 7.18 -11.59 18.94
N SER A 176 5.96 -11.07 18.75
CA SER A 176 5.73 -9.64 18.58
C SER A 176 6.13 -8.79 19.79
N GLU A 177 6.26 -9.39 20.96
CA GLU A 177 6.70 -8.73 22.21
C GLU A 177 8.22 -8.71 22.36
N CYS A 178 8.94 -9.58 21.60
CA CYS A 178 10.39 -9.70 21.72
C CYS A 178 11.15 -8.67 20.91
N PHE A 179 10.50 -8.08 19.89
CA PHE A 179 11.10 -7.11 18.98
C PHE A 179 10.12 -5.98 18.69
N PRO A 180 9.73 -5.16 19.70
CA PRO A 180 8.97 -3.95 19.42
C PRO A 180 9.84 -3.04 18.53
N PRO A 181 9.27 -2.35 17.54
CA PRO A 181 10.01 -1.35 16.79
C PRO A 181 10.52 -0.27 17.75
N GLU A 182 11.72 0.27 17.46
CA GLU A 182 12.32 1.41 18.16
C GLU A 182 11.30 2.56 18.29
N PRO A 183 11.48 3.48 19.26
CA PRO A 183 10.39 4.26 19.85
C PRO A 183 9.52 4.94 18.81
N TRP A 184 8.23 4.88 19.07
CA TRP A 184 7.19 5.49 18.25
C TRP A 184 7.50 6.95 17.97
N PRO A 185 7.40 7.43 16.74
CA PRO A 185 7.41 8.87 16.50
C PRO A 185 6.15 9.47 17.15
N GLY A 186 6.32 10.13 18.30
CA GLY A 186 5.23 10.80 19.01
C GLY A 186 5.10 10.51 20.51
N ASP A 187 6.01 9.76 21.13
CA ASP A 187 6.16 9.73 22.59
C ASP A 187 7.05 10.87 23.10
#